data_a94d2f52c341c20e0496945e7b1d7b9f
#
_entry.id   a94d2f52c341c20e0496945e7b1d7b9f
#
_cell.length_a   1.000
_cell.length_b   1.000
_cell.length_c   1.000
_cell.angle_alpha   90.00
_cell.angle_beta   90.00
_cell.angle_gamma   90.00
#
_symmetry.space_group_name_H-M   'P 1'
#
loop_
_entity.id
_entity.type
_entity.pdbx_description
1 polymer ?
#
loop_
_entity_poly.entity_id
_entity_poly.type
_entity_poly.pdbx_seq_one_letter_code
_entity_poly.pdbx_strand_id
1 'polypeptide(L)'
;MITIIASTNRPNSMTLKVAKAIEILLQKMTDEKVLLLDLAEVNFEKLNTPAYESTSTYANEIRSKYFIPTQKFLFITPEYNGSFAGILKYFMDIISTADFLKTFPQKKA
;
A
#
# COMPACT_ATOMS: atom_id res chain seq x y z
N MET A 1 7.31 -10.44 6.56
CA MET A 1 7.14 -8.98 6.66
C MET A 1 5.67 -8.61 6.54
N ILE A 2 5.25 -7.65 7.31
CA ILE A 2 3.87 -7.17 7.33
C ILE A 2 3.87 -5.74 6.81
N THR A 3 3.00 -5.42 5.86
CA THR A 3 2.84 -4.06 5.37
C THR A 3 1.44 -3.56 5.65
N ILE A 4 1.36 -2.43 6.35
CA ILE A 4 0.12 -1.73 6.64
C ILE A 4 -0.04 -0.65 5.56
N ILE A 5 -1.21 -0.59 4.94
CA ILE A 5 -1.50 0.43 3.93
C ILE A 5 -2.58 1.36 4.48
N ALA A 6 -2.21 2.62 4.72
CA ALA A 6 -3.15 3.66 5.09
C ALA A 6 -3.79 4.19 3.80
N SER A 7 -5.03 3.77 3.54
CA SER A 7 -5.65 3.82 2.22
C SER A 7 -6.48 5.10 2.02
N THR A 8 -5.86 6.26 2.20
CA THR A 8 -6.47 7.55 1.92
C THR A 8 -5.42 8.51 1.41
N ASN A 9 -5.81 9.43 0.55
CA ASN A 9 -4.94 10.50 0.08
C ASN A 9 -5.08 11.80 0.89
N ARG A 10 -5.87 11.79 1.96
CA ARG A 10 -5.98 12.94 2.85
C ARG A 10 -4.80 13.00 3.80
N PRO A 11 -4.05 14.12 3.86
CA PRO A 11 -2.97 14.25 4.83
C PRO A 11 -3.54 14.32 6.25
N ASN A 12 -2.79 13.80 7.21
CA ASN A 12 -3.13 13.82 8.64
C ASN A 12 -4.52 13.25 8.94
N SER A 13 -4.91 12.20 8.20
CA SER A 13 -6.22 11.58 8.36
C SER A 13 -6.33 10.76 9.64
N MET A 14 -7.57 10.51 10.09
CA MET A 14 -7.82 9.56 11.16
C MET A 14 -7.37 8.15 10.76
N THR A 15 -7.55 7.80 9.49
CA THR A 15 -7.06 6.52 8.94
C THR A 15 -5.57 6.35 9.17
N LEU A 16 -4.77 7.39 8.90
CA LEU A 16 -3.33 7.35 9.14
C LEU A 16 -3.02 7.22 10.64
N LYS A 17 -3.74 7.92 11.49
CA LYS A 17 -3.55 7.82 12.95
C LYS A 17 -3.80 6.40 13.45
N VAL A 18 -4.86 5.76 12.97
CA VAL A 18 -5.17 4.37 13.31
C VAL A 18 -4.07 3.44 12.79
N ALA A 19 -3.62 3.64 11.55
CA ALA A 19 -2.56 2.83 10.96
C ALA A 19 -1.26 2.93 11.75
N LYS A 20 -0.88 4.13 12.19
CA LYS A 20 0.32 4.33 13.02
C LYS A 20 0.20 3.65 14.38
N ALA A 21 -0.98 3.70 15.00
CA ALA A 21 -1.22 3.01 16.27
C ALA A 21 -1.09 1.48 16.10
N ILE A 22 -1.63 0.95 15.03
CA ILE A 22 -1.54 -0.49 14.73
C ILE A 22 -0.08 -0.88 14.43
N GLU A 23 0.66 -0.04 13.72
CA GLU A 23 2.08 -0.29 13.46
C GLU A 23 2.86 -0.47 14.77
N ILE A 24 2.64 0.43 15.73
CA ILE A 24 3.30 0.36 17.04
C ILE A 24 2.93 -0.93 17.77
N LEU A 25 1.64 -1.29 17.76
CA LEU A 25 1.17 -2.51 18.41
C LEU A 25 1.79 -3.76 17.76
N LEU A 26 1.81 -3.85 16.45
CA LEU A 26 2.37 -4.98 15.75
C LEU A 26 3.86 -5.14 16.01
N GLN A 27 4.60 -4.03 16.05
CA GLN A 27 6.03 -4.06 16.35
C GLN A 27 6.32 -4.64 17.74
N LYS A 28 5.38 -4.52 18.69
CA LYS A 28 5.51 -5.11 20.01
C LYS A 28 5.09 -6.57 20.06
N MET A 29 4.23 -6.99 19.14
CA MET A 29 3.62 -8.33 19.17
C MET A 29 4.36 -9.34 18.31
N THR A 30 5.21 -8.91 17.40
CA THR A 30 5.91 -9.79 16.47
C THR A 30 7.33 -9.33 16.26
N ASP A 31 8.22 -10.28 15.93
CA ASP A 31 9.59 -9.99 15.53
C ASP A 31 9.68 -9.71 14.02
N GLU A 32 8.61 -9.89 13.27
CA GLU A 32 8.60 -9.59 11.85
C GLU A 32 8.76 -8.09 11.61
N LYS A 33 9.36 -7.76 10.46
CA LYS A 33 9.45 -6.37 10.03
C LYS A 33 8.06 -5.86 9.67
N VAL A 34 7.69 -4.71 10.20
CA VAL A 34 6.41 -4.05 9.94
C VAL A 34 6.68 -2.73 9.23
N LEU A 35 6.06 -2.54 8.07
CA LEU A 35 6.16 -1.30 7.30
C LEU A 35 4.79 -0.63 7.22
N LEU A 36 4.80 0.69 7.10
CA LEU A 36 3.61 1.49 6.87
C LEU A 36 3.75 2.23 5.54
N LEU A 37 2.81 1.99 4.64
CA LEU A 37 2.70 2.75 3.39
C LEU A 37 1.50 3.70 3.51
N ASP A 38 1.78 5.00 3.48
CA ASP A 38 0.76 6.03 3.52
C ASP A 38 0.47 6.52 2.10
N LEU A 39 -0.72 6.24 1.59
CA LEU A 39 -1.08 6.64 0.23
C LEU A 39 -1.13 8.16 0.04
N ALA A 40 -1.26 8.93 1.13
CA ALA A 40 -1.18 10.39 1.04
C ALA A 40 0.23 10.88 0.67
N GLU A 41 1.26 10.06 0.92
CA GLU A 41 2.64 10.39 0.60
C GLU A 41 3.08 9.86 -0.76
N VAL A 42 2.25 9.06 -1.42
CA VAL A 42 2.58 8.50 -2.74
C VAL A 42 2.44 9.57 -3.81
N ASN A 43 3.47 9.73 -4.64
CA ASN A 43 3.42 10.63 -5.78
C ASN A 43 2.79 9.91 -6.97
N PHE A 44 1.49 10.13 -7.18
CA PHE A 44 0.74 9.43 -8.21
C PHE A 44 1.12 9.84 -9.63
N GLU A 45 1.69 11.03 -9.81
CA GLU A 45 2.20 11.43 -11.12
C GLU A 45 3.40 10.59 -11.54
N LYS A 46 4.29 10.29 -10.59
CA LYS A 46 5.44 9.42 -10.84
C LYS A 46 5.04 7.95 -10.92
N LEU A 47 3.98 7.57 -10.23
CA LEU A 47 3.50 6.20 -10.21
C LEU A 47 2.88 5.81 -11.55
N ASN A 48 2.12 6.72 -12.15
CA ASN A 48 1.39 6.48 -13.38
C ASN A 48 2.25 6.80 -14.60
N THR A 49 2.42 5.83 -15.51
CA THR A 49 3.11 6.06 -16.77
C THR A 49 2.08 6.22 -17.90
N PRO A 50 2.29 7.16 -18.84
CA PRO A 50 1.30 7.47 -19.87
C PRO A 50 0.88 6.30 -20.75
N ALA A 51 1.73 5.32 -20.94
CA ALA A 51 1.51 4.27 -21.92
C ALA A 51 1.07 2.95 -21.32
N TYR A 52 0.99 2.80 -20.02
CA TYR A 52 0.77 1.52 -19.32
C TYR A 52 1.73 0.40 -19.78
N GLU A 53 2.70 0.74 -20.63
CA GLU A 53 3.58 -0.23 -21.27
C GLU A 53 4.80 -0.58 -20.44
N SER A 54 5.22 0.34 -19.60
CA SER A 54 6.35 0.14 -18.72
C SER A 54 6.03 0.70 -17.37
N THR A 55 6.60 0.10 -16.36
CA THR A 55 6.45 0.60 -15.01
C THR A 55 7.46 1.71 -14.78
N SER A 56 7.05 2.75 -14.05
CA SER A 56 7.98 3.78 -13.64
C SER A 56 8.97 3.21 -12.63
N THR A 57 10.16 3.82 -12.56
CA THR A 57 11.13 3.48 -11.51
C THR A 57 10.53 3.63 -10.13
N TYR A 58 9.73 4.67 -9.95
CA TYR A 58 9.04 4.93 -8.69
C TYR A 58 8.08 3.79 -8.30
N ALA A 59 7.28 3.31 -9.26
CA ALA A 59 6.38 2.18 -9.02
C ALA A 59 7.16 0.91 -8.67
N ASN A 60 8.28 0.67 -9.34
CA ASN A 60 9.13 -0.49 -9.05
C ASN A 60 9.73 -0.41 -7.65
N GLU A 61 10.13 0.77 -7.21
CA GLU A 61 10.64 0.99 -5.86
C GLU A 61 9.57 0.66 -4.81
N ILE A 62 8.34 1.10 -5.04
CA ILE A 62 7.23 0.80 -4.14
C ILE A 62 6.96 -0.71 -4.09
N ARG A 63 6.92 -1.38 -5.25
CA ARG A 63 6.73 -2.83 -5.29
C ARG A 63 7.82 -3.57 -4.53
N SER A 64 9.07 -3.19 -4.77
CA SER A 64 10.22 -3.86 -4.16
C SER A 64 10.29 -3.66 -2.66
N LYS A 65 9.87 -2.50 -2.17
CA LYS A 65 9.94 -2.18 -0.75
C LYS A 65 8.74 -2.72 0.02
N TYR A 66 7.52 -2.56 -0.50
CA TYR A 66 6.30 -2.78 0.27
C TYR A 66 5.51 -4.03 -0.15
N PHE A 67 5.75 -4.57 -1.32
CA PHE A 67 4.93 -5.66 -1.83
C PHE A 67 5.68 -6.98 -1.99
N ILE A 68 6.77 -6.99 -2.76
CA ILE A 68 7.47 -8.23 -3.07
C ILE A 68 7.91 -8.99 -1.81
N PRO A 69 8.56 -8.35 -0.82
CA PRO A 69 8.99 -9.06 0.40
C PRO A 69 7.87 -9.28 1.41
N THR A 70 6.69 -8.75 1.20
CA THR A 70 5.60 -8.76 2.18
C THR A 70 4.77 -10.04 2.07
N GLN A 71 4.52 -10.70 3.21
CA GLN A 71 3.69 -11.90 3.26
C GLN A 71 2.26 -11.59 3.71
N LYS A 72 2.07 -10.53 4.49
CA LYS A 72 0.77 -10.16 5.03
C LYS A 72 0.53 -8.69 4.83
N PHE A 73 -0.67 -8.35 4.35
CA PHE A 73 -1.08 -6.97 4.16
C PHE A 73 -2.24 -6.63 5.09
N LEU A 74 -2.21 -5.43 5.67
CA LEU A 74 -3.30 -4.90 6.45
C LEU A 74 -3.72 -3.57 5.86
N PHE A 75 -4.93 -3.52 5.32
CA PHE A 75 -5.48 -2.31 4.71
C PHE A 75 -6.34 -1.58 5.72
N ILE A 76 -5.98 -0.34 6.04
CA ILE A 76 -6.78 0.55 6.87
C ILE A 76 -7.39 1.56 5.92
N THR A 77 -8.70 1.52 5.75
CA THR A 77 -9.39 2.33 4.75
C THR A 77 -10.59 3.04 5.35
N PRO A 78 -10.80 4.32 5.00
CA PRO A 78 -12.04 5.00 5.39
C PRO A 78 -13.20 4.48 4.57
N GLU A 79 -14.41 4.63 5.11
CA GLU A 79 -15.63 4.35 4.36
C GLU A 79 -16.08 5.61 3.64
N TYR A 80 -16.33 5.47 2.34
CA TYR A 80 -16.92 6.53 1.53
C TYR A 80 -18.14 5.96 0.81
N ASN A 81 -19.33 6.43 1.18
CA ASN A 81 -20.60 5.98 0.58
C ASN A 81 -20.77 4.46 0.60
N GLY A 82 -20.40 3.83 1.71
CA GLY A 82 -20.52 2.39 1.88
C GLY A 82 -19.45 1.56 1.17
N SER A 83 -18.37 2.21 0.68
CA SER A 83 -17.30 1.52 -0.04
C SER A 83 -15.94 1.99 0.43
N PHE A 84 -14.89 1.34 -0.05
CA PHE A 84 -13.51 1.74 0.22
C PHE A 84 -13.14 2.98 -0.61
N ALA A 85 -12.03 3.64 -0.23
CA ALA A 85 -11.56 4.84 -0.90
C ALA A 85 -11.14 4.54 -2.35
N GLY A 86 -11.55 5.40 -3.29
CA GLY A 86 -11.20 5.25 -4.70
C GLY A 86 -9.71 5.29 -4.97
N ILE A 87 -8.95 6.05 -4.14
CA ILE A 87 -7.48 6.12 -4.28
C ILE A 87 -6.83 4.74 -4.06
N LEU A 88 -7.41 3.91 -3.21
CA LEU A 88 -6.89 2.55 -3.00
C LEU A 88 -7.06 1.72 -4.27
N LYS A 89 -8.21 1.77 -4.91
CA LYS A 89 -8.44 1.04 -6.15
C LYS A 89 -7.49 1.51 -7.25
N TYR A 90 -7.33 2.81 -7.40
CA TYR A 90 -6.43 3.39 -8.38
C TYR A 90 -4.99 2.93 -8.14
N PHE A 91 -4.54 2.99 -6.90
CA PHE A 91 -3.20 2.54 -6.52
C PHE A 91 -3.00 1.05 -6.84
N MET A 92 -3.95 0.19 -6.44
CA MET A 92 -3.84 -1.24 -6.67
C MET A 92 -3.85 -1.59 -8.15
N ASP A 93 -4.66 -0.89 -8.95
CA ASP A 93 -4.69 -1.08 -10.40
C ASP A 93 -3.32 -0.82 -11.04
N ILE A 94 -2.64 0.25 -10.61
CA ILE A 94 -1.32 0.58 -11.13
C ILE A 94 -0.26 -0.41 -10.65
N ILE A 95 -0.24 -0.71 -9.37
CA ILE A 95 0.77 -1.59 -8.78
C ILE A 95 0.70 -3.00 -9.37
N SER A 96 -0.49 -3.46 -9.73
CA SER A 96 -0.69 -4.81 -10.27
C SER A 96 -0.40 -4.94 -11.76
N THR A 97 -0.02 -3.87 -12.47
CA THR A 97 0.24 -3.93 -13.92
C THR A 97 1.52 -4.65 -14.29
N ALA A 98 2.46 -4.83 -13.36
CA ALA A 98 3.72 -5.51 -13.63
C ALA A 98 4.11 -6.36 -12.43
N ASP A 99 4.89 -7.43 -12.70
CA ASP A 99 5.39 -8.34 -11.68
C ASP A 99 4.30 -8.86 -10.74
N PHE A 100 3.09 -9.07 -11.28
CA PHE A 100 1.93 -9.46 -10.49
C PHE A 100 2.20 -10.69 -9.64
N LEU A 101 2.80 -11.74 -10.21
CA LEU A 101 3.09 -12.97 -9.49
C LEU A 101 4.11 -12.79 -8.38
N LYS A 102 5.06 -11.86 -8.55
CA LYS A 102 6.03 -11.52 -7.51
C LYS A 102 5.42 -10.61 -6.45
N THR A 103 4.55 -9.71 -6.88
CA THR A 103 3.89 -8.75 -5.99
C THR A 103 2.84 -9.44 -5.11
N PHE A 104 2.03 -10.33 -5.70
CA PHE A 104 0.92 -10.99 -5.02
C PHE A 104 0.93 -12.53 -5.13
N PRO A 105 2.04 -13.23 -4.89
CA PRO A 105 2.07 -14.69 -5.03
C PRO A 105 1.38 -15.37 -3.85
N GLN A 106 0.08 -15.63 -3.95
CA GLN A 106 -0.70 -16.33 -2.92
C GLN A 106 -0.53 -15.75 -1.52
N LYS A 107 -0.40 -14.43 -1.42
CA LYS A 107 -0.23 -13.76 -0.13
C LYS A 107 -1.55 -13.61 0.60
N LYS A 108 -1.48 -13.60 1.93
CA LYS A 108 -2.63 -13.31 2.77
C LYS A 108 -2.79 -11.81 2.92
N ALA A 109 -4.02 -11.35 2.78
CA ALA A 109 -4.35 -9.95 3.05
C ALA A 109 -4.61 -9.76 4.55
#